data_b90bccb60141858a2122223063d2bbbd
#
_entry.id   b90bccb60141858a2122223063d2bbbd
#
_cell.length_a   1.000
_cell.length_b   1.000
_cell.length_c   1.000
_cell.angle_alpha   90.00
_cell.angle_beta   90.00
_cell.angle_gamma   90.00
#
_symmetry.space_group_name_H-M   'P 1'
#
loop_
_entity.id
_entity.type
_entity.pdbx_description
1 polymer ?
#
loop_
_entity_poly.entity_id
_entity_poly.type
_entity_poly.pdbx_seq_one_letter_code
_entity_poly.pdbx_strand_id
1 'polypeptide(L)'
;GEQFTSGFVGVNPNSKIPALLDKSGETPFRVFESGAILVHLAEKFGMFLPTDPAARAEVLSWVFWQVASGPFIGGGFGHFYAYAPEKYEYPINRYAMETKRIFDVADK
;
A
#
# COMPACT_ATOMS: atom_id res chain seq x y z
N GLY A 1 19.54 -2.81 -2.26
CA GLY A 1 20.29 -1.63 -2.03
C GLY A 1 20.06 -0.45 -2.97
N GLU A 2 19.69 -0.65 -4.24
CA GLU A 2 19.55 0.47 -5.21
C GLU A 2 18.42 1.45 -4.86
N GLN A 3 17.41 1.01 -4.12
CA GLN A 3 16.32 1.88 -3.65
C GLN A 3 16.78 3.01 -2.73
N PHE A 4 17.98 2.91 -2.18
CA PHE A 4 18.55 3.94 -1.32
C PHE A 4 19.50 4.90 -2.08
N THR A 5 19.63 4.71 -3.39
CA THR A 5 20.45 5.61 -4.22
C THR A 5 19.70 6.91 -4.55
N SER A 6 20.44 7.96 -4.86
CA SER A 6 19.86 9.28 -5.14
C SER A 6 18.82 9.30 -6.25
N GLY A 7 18.98 8.46 -7.28
CA GLY A 7 18.01 8.35 -8.38
C GLY A 7 16.64 7.87 -7.93
N PHE A 8 16.58 6.80 -7.18
CA PHE A 8 15.31 6.25 -6.69
C PHE A 8 14.71 7.10 -5.56
N VAL A 9 15.53 7.61 -4.64
CA VAL A 9 15.10 8.54 -3.58
C VAL A 9 14.46 9.79 -4.16
N GLY A 10 14.93 10.27 -5.33
CA GLY A 10 14.28 11.36 -6.06
C GLY A 10 12.86 11.05 -6.50
N VAL A 11 12.56 9.79 -6.83
CA VAL A 11 11.21 9.34 -7.20
C VAL A 11 10.37 9.04 -5.96
N ASN A 12 10.92 8.33 -4.98
CA ASN A 12 10.23 8.02 -3.73
C ASN A 12 11.14 8.29 -2.52
N PRO A 13 10.90 9.35 -1.74
CA PRO A 13 11.70 9.67 -0.56
C PRO A 13 11.60 8.60 0.54
N ASN A 14 10.55 7.76 0.54
CA ASN A 14 10.39 6.62 1.45
C ASN A 14 11.24 5.40 1.04
N SER A 15 11.89 5.43 -0.13
CA SER A 15 12.76 4.36 -0.65
C SER A 15 12.05 2.99 -0.73
N LYS A 16 10.75 2.99 -1.02
CA LYS A 16 9.91 1.79 -1.15
C LYS A 16 9.30 1.71 -2.55
N ILE A 17 9.08 0.49 -3.02
CA ILE A 17 8.24 0.21 -4.18
C ILE A 17 6.79 -0.05 -3.73
N PRO A 18 5.79 0.24 -4.58
CA PRO A 18 5.90 0.82 -5.91
C PRO A 18 6.18 2.33 -5.92
N ALA A 19 6.70 2.81 -7.03
CA ALA A 19 6.83 4.22 -7.35
C ALA A 19 6.59 4.42 -8.85
N LEU A 20 5.95 5.51 -9.23
CA LEU A 20 5.57 5.84 -10.60
C LEU A 20 6.14 7.19 -11.02
N LEU A 21 6.68 7.26 -12.22
CA LEU A 21 6.98 8.52 -12.89
C LEU A 21 6.04 8.67 -14.09
N ASP A 22 5.09 9.60 -14.00
CA ASP A 22 4.19 9.91 -15.09
C ASP A 22 4.87 10.88 -16.08
N LYS A 23 5.07 10.41 -17.31
CA LYS A 23 5.70 11.15 -18.41
C LYS A 23 4.72 11.48 -19.52
N SER A 24 3.43 11.34 -19.31
CA SER A 24 2.41 11.53 -20.35
C SER A 24 2.14 12.99 -20.70
N GLY A 25 2.47 13.93 -19.82
CA GLY A 25 2.36 15.36 -20.03
C GLY A 25 3.70 16.02 -20.38
N GLU A 26 3.67 17.33 -20.57
CA GLU A 26 4.89 18.10 -20.89
C GLU A 26 5.92 18.07 -19.75
N THR A 27 5.44 18.09 -18.51
CA THR A 27 6.30 18.04 -17.32
C THR A 27 6.10 16.72 -16.60
N PRO A 28 7.11 15.84 -16.56
CA PRO A 28 7.06 14.61 -15.77
C PRO A 28 6.89 14.90 -14.27
N PHE A 29 6.08 14.07 -13.61
CA PHE A 29 5.92 14.13 -12.16
C PHE A 29 5.89 12.74 -11.52
N ARG A 30 6.27 12.68 -10.26
CA ARG A 30 6.32 11.43 -9.50
C ARG A 30 5.04 11.20 -8.72
N VAL A 31 4.66 9.93 -8.60
CA VAL A 31 3.64 9.46 -7.66
C VAL A 31 4.23 8.29 -6.88
N PHE A 32 4.22 8.38 -5.58
CA PHE A 32 4.62 7.30 -4.68
C PHE A 32 3.49 7.02 -3.69
N GLU A 33 3.59 5.95 -2.90
CA GLU A 33 2.53 5.29 -2.16
C GLU A 33 1.54 4.54 -3.06
N SER A 34 1.37 3.24 -2.80
CA SER A 34 0.54 2.36 -3.66
C SER A 34 -0.90 2.83 -3.80
N GLY A 35 -1.50 3.33 -2.71
CA GLY A 35 -2.86 3.88 -2.75
C GLY A 35 -2.98 5.13 -3.61
N ALA A 36 -2.00 6.03 -3.52
CA ALA A 36 -1.97 7.23 -4.35
C ALA A 36 -1.78 6.89 -5.84
N ILE A 37 -0.95 5.91 -6.15
CA ILE A 37 -0.75 5.42 -7.51
C ILE A 37 -2.05 4.83 -8.07
N LEU A 38 -2.78 4.03 -7.30
CA LEU A 38 -4.07 3.46 -7.72
C LEU A 38 -5.09 4.56 -8.02
N VAL A 39 -5.22 5.56 -7.14
CA VAL A 39 -6.14 6.70 -7.35
C VAL A 39 -5.73 7.50 -8.58
N HIS A 40 -4.45 7.82 -8.73
CA HIS A 40 -3.93 8.54 -9.88
C HIS A 40 -4.25 7.84 -11.22
N LEU A 41 -4.00 6.54 -11.30
CA LEU A 41 -4.26 5.75 -12.49
C LEU A 41 -5.77 5.63 -12.77
N ALA A 42 -6.58 5.44 -11.73
CA ALA A 42 -8.03 5.35 -11.87
C ALA A 42 -8.63 6.66 -12.42
N GLU A 43 -8.19 7.81 -11.93
CA GLU A 43 -8.59 9.13 -12.42
C GLU A 43 -8.09 9.37 -13.85
N LYS A 44 -6.84 9.03 -14.12
CA LYS A 44 -6.23 9.23 -15.43
C LYS A 44 -6.94 8.45 -16.54
N PHE A 45 -7.32 7.21 -16.27
CA PHE A 45 -7.97 6.33 -17.26
C PHE A 45 -9.50 6.30 -17.13
N GLY A 46 -10.09 6.98 -16.15
CA GLY A 46 -11.54 7.02 -15.94
C GLY A 46 -12.15 5.67 -15.59
N MET A 47 -11.42 4.82 -14.86
CA MET A 47 -11.82 3.45 -14.51
C MET A 47 -11.64 3.20 -13.00
N PHE A 48 -12.50 2.33 -12.45
CA PHE A 48 -12.43 1.81 -11.07
C PHE A 48 -12.68 2.83 -9.94
N LEU A 49 -12.78 4.11 -10.24
CA LEU A 49 -13.07 5.14 -9.26
C LEU A 49 -14.34 5.90 -9.69
N PRO A 50 -15.48 5.68 -9.02
CA PRO A 50 -16.72 6.38 -9.34
C PRO A 50 -16.60 7.89 -9.19
N THR A 51 -17.42 8.64 -9.93
CA THR A 51 -17.54 10.08 -9.82
C THR A 51 -18.63 10.51 -8.83
N ASP A 52 -19.63 9.65 -8.58
CA ASP A 52 -20.63 9.87 -7.54
C ASP A 52 -19.95 10.02 -6.17
N PRO A 53 -20.25 11.09 -5.41
CA PRO A 53 -19.54 11.36 -4.15
C PRO A 53 -19.60 10.23 -3.12
N ALA A 54 -20.76 9.60 -2.96
CA ALA A 54 -20.93 8.52 -1.99
C ALA A 54 -20.15 7.25 -2.40
N ALA A 55 -20.31 6.83 -3.65
CA ALA A 55 -19.58 5.66 -4.18
C ALA A 55 -18.07 5.91 -4.22
N ARG A 56 -17.64 7.14 -4.55
CA ARG A 56 -16.22 7.52 -4.51
C ARG A 56 -15.64 7.44 -3.10
N ALA A 57 -16.38 7.96 -2.11
CA ALA A 57 -15.96 7.91 -0.71
C ALA A 57 -15.81 6.48 -0.20
N GLU A 58 -16.73 5.58 -0.58
CA GLU A 58 -16.66 4.16 -0.25
C GLU A 58 -15.38 3.51 -0.81
N VAL A 59 -15.09 3.71 -2.09
CA VAL A 59 -13.89 3.17 -2.72
C VAL A 59 -12.62 3.71 -2.06
N LEU A 60 -12.55 5.02 -1.80
CA LEU A 60 -11.40 5.62 -1.12
C LEU A 60 -11.23 5.09 0.31
N SER A 61 -12.33 4.85 1.03
CA SER A 61 -12.28 4.25 2.37
C SER A 61 -11.60 2.87 2.33
N TRP A 62 -11.95 2.03 1.37
CA TRP A 62 -11.32 0.73 1.20
C TRP A 62 -9.86 0.82 0.75
N VAL A 63 -9.51 1.78 -0.11
CA VAL A 63 -8.10 2.02 -0.50
C VAL A 63 -7.27 2.42 0.71
N PHE A 64 -7.71 3.38 1.51
CA PHE A 64 -6.99 3.81 2.71
C PHE A 64 -6.95 2.73 3.78
N TRP A 65 -8.03 1.97 3.98
CA TRP A 65 -8.05 0.83 4.87
C TRP A 65 -7.01 -0.22 4.47
N GLN A 66 -6.92 -0.55 3.19
CA GLN A 66 -5.96 -1.53 2.68
C GLN A 66 -4.51 -1.08 2.90
N VAL A 67 -4.16 0.16 2.57
CA VAL A 67 -2.77 0.65 2.75
C VAL A 67 -2.39 0.78 4.22
N ALA A 68 -3.34 1.04 5.11
CA ALA A 68 -3.10 1.11 6.55
C ALA A 68 -3.02 -0.27 7.21
N SER A 69 -3.78 -1.25 6.72
CA SER A 69 -3.93 -2.58 7.35
C SER A 69 -3.04 -3.65 6.71
N GLY A 70 -2.83 -3.60 5.41
CA GLY A 70 -2.03 -4.59 4.66
C GLY A 70 -0.62 -4.85 5.22
N PRO A 71 0.11 -3.84 5.68
CA PRO A 71 1.45 -4.03 6.26
C PRO A 71 1.50 -4.95 7.48
N PHE A 72 0.42 -5.07 8.25
CA PHE A 72 0.35 -6.00 9.39
C PHE A 72 0.40 -7.47 8.97
N ILE A 73 -0.04 -7.79 7.75
CA ILE A 73 -0.01 -9.16 7.21
C ILE A 73 1.43 -9.53 6.83
N GLY A 74 2.03 -8.80 5.90
CA GLY A 74 3.37 -9.11 5.39
C GLY A 74 4.49 -8.67 6.33
N GLY A 75 4.54 -7.39 6.68
CA GLY A 75 5.56 -6.79 7.53
C GLY A 75 5.41 -7.14 9.01
N GLY A 76 4.21 -7.44 9.45
CA GLY A 76 3.92 -7.92 10.81
C GLY A 76 3.98 -9.43 10.90
N PHE A 77 2.87 -10.12 10.59
CA PHE A 77 2.77 -11.57 10.75
C PHE A 77 3.80 -12.32 9.91
N GLY A 78 3.90 -12.01 8.62
CA GLY A 78 4.84 -12.68 7.72
C GLY A 78 6.29 -12.56 8.18
N HIS A 79 6.69 -11.37 8.64
CA HIS A 79 8.05 -11.16 9.16
C HIS A 79 8.34 -12.06 10.38
N PHE A 80 7.54 -11.98 11.41
CA PHE A 80 7.80 -12.72 12.66
C PHE A 80 7.57 -14.22 12.53
N TYR A 81 6.65 -14.65 11.66
CA TYR A 81 6.38 -16.06 11.43
C TYR A 81 7.43 -16.74 10.53
N ALA A 82 7.85 -16.09 9.44
CA ALA A 82 8.67 -16.70 8.40
C ALA A 82 10.11 -16.19 8.34
N TYR A 83 10.32 -14.89 8.49
CA TYR A 83 11.60 -14.25 8.13
C TYR A 83 12.45 -13.82 9.32
N ALA A 84 11.88 -13.60 10.50
CA ALA A 84 12.65 -13.22 11.67
C ALA A 84 13.69 -14.30 12.04
N PRO A 85 14.93 -13.92 12.36
CA PRO A 85 15.99 -14.87 12.69
C PRO A 85 15.69 -15.66 13.97
N GLU A 86 14.90 -15.07 14.87
CA GLU A 86 14.46 -15.70 16.10
C GLU A 86 12.93 -15.74 16.16
N LYS A 87 12.37 -16.81 16.75
CA LYS A 87 10.91 -16.98 16.90
C LYS A 87 10.46 -16.52 18.28
N TYR A 88 9.60 -15.50 18.29
CA TYR A 88 8.97 -14.99 19.48
C TYR A 88 7.45 -15.23 19.41
N GLU A 89 6.92 -15.96 20.39
CA GLU A 89 5.51 -16.36 20.40
C GLU A 89 4.57 -15.15 20.46
N TYR A 90 4.90 -14.15 21.30
CA TYR A 90 4.03 -13.00 21.48
C TYR A 90 3.78 -12.20 20.20
N PRO A 91 4.78 -11.71 19.46
CA PRO A 91 4.51 -10.98 18.22
C PRO A 91 3.86 -11.86 17.13
N ILE A 92 4.23 -13.14 17.04
CA ILE A 92 3.60 -14.07 16.09
C ILE A 92 2.09 -14.16 16.38
N ASN A 93 1.69 -14.41 17.62
CA ASN A 93 0.29 -14.52 18.01
C ASN A 93 -0.46 -13.18 17.86
N ARG A 94 0.17 -12.08 18.25
CA ARG A 94 -0.43 -10.74 18.13
C ARG A 94 -0.75 -10.40 16.68
N TYR A 95 0.18 -10.62 15.77
CA TYR A 95 -0.02 -10.35 14.35
C TYR A 95 -0.90 -11.39 13.64
N ALA A 96 -0.91 -12.65 14.09
CA ALA A 96 -1.85 -13.64 13.59
C ALA A 96 -3.30 -13.26 13.90
N MET A 97 -3.57 -12.78 15.09
CA MET A 97 -4.90 -12.26 15.47
C MET A 97 -5.31 -11.07 14.62
N GLU A 98 -4.40 -10.10 14.43
CA GLU A 98 -4.68 -8.93 13.59
C GLU A 98 -4.90 -9.32 12.12
N THR A 99 -4.12 -10.26 11.60
CA THR A 99 -4.30 -10.79 10.24
C THR A 99 -5.68 -11.41 10.05
N LYS A 100 -6.13 -12.23 11.01
CA LYS A 100 -7.51 -12.78 10.99
C LYS A 100 -8.56 -11.68 10.98
N ARG A 101 -8.42 -10.68 11.86
CA ARG A 101 -9.35 -9.55 11.90
C ARG A 101 -9.41 -8.80 10.57
N ILE A 102 -8.26 -8.60 9.91
CA ILE A 102 -8.19 -7.92 8.61
C ILE A 102 -8.96 -8.73 7.55
N PHE A 103 -8.77 -10.04 7.48
CA PHE A 103 -9.52 -10.89 6.56
C PHE A 103 -11.01 -10.94 6.88
N ASP A 104 -11.40 -10.98 8.15
CA ASP A 104 -12.81 -10.92 8.57
C ASP A 104 -13.47 -9.59 8.14
N VAL A 105 -12.73 -8.49 8.15
CA VAL A 105 -13.24 -7.19 7.66
C VAL A 105 -13.38 -7.20 6.14
N ALA A 106 -12.40 -7.76 5.43
CA ALA A 106 -12.44 -7.81 3.96
C ALA A 106 -13.56 -8.72 3.41
N ASP A 107 -14.03 -9.69 4.20
CA ASP A 107 -15.09 -10.64 3.82
C ASP A 107 -16.52 -10.11 4.05
N LYS A 108 -16.66 -8.93 4.64
CA LYS A 108 -17.98 -8.30 4.89
C LYS A 108 -18.51 -7.55 3.67
#